data_97b40e5ed52a0290a0d16329d02f6af1
#
_entry.id   97b40e5ed52a0290a0d16329d02f6af1
#
_cell.length_a   1.000
_cell.length_b   1.000
_cell.length_c   1.000
_cell.angle_alpha   90.00
_cell.angle_beta   90.00
_cell.angle_gamma   90.00
#
_symmetry.space_group_name_H-M   'P 1'
#
loop_
_entity.id
_entity.type
_entity.pdbx_description
1 polymer ?
#
loop_
_entity_poly.entity_id
_entity_poly.type
_entity_poly.pdbx_seq_one_letter_code
_entity_poly.pdbx_strand_id
1 'polypeptide(L)'
;IDIDNMFYDLCENTVATYAKAPFQEFEMEILRLLGVESPVSEAEFRDMNTQDLTEKVYSSMRESYDRKCDKIARMAYPQVKHVFETMSQQYKNIVFPLTDGRRQMQLIVNLEEAYQSEGRVISKYFERNVLLSKIDDEWKEHLREMDDLRSAVRNAQYEQKDPLVIYKLESYELFRNMLNRL
;
A
#
# COMPACT_ATOMS: atom_id res chain seq x y z
N ILE A 1 -9.88 -3.87 2.88
CA ILE A 1 -8.42 -4.06 3.00
C ILE A 1 -8.02 -3.46 4.34
N ASP A 2 -7.39 -4.26 5.17
CA ASP A 2 -6.87 -3.84 6.47
C ASP A 2 -5.39 -3.47 6.31
N ILE A 3 -5.11 -2.17 6.39
CA ILE A 3 -3.75 -1.64 6.20
C ILE A 3 -2.80 -2.09 7.32
N ASP A 4 -3.31 -2.27 8.54
CA ASP A 4 -2.50 -2.73 9.65
C ASP A 4 -2.01 -4.17 9.43
N ASN A 5 -2.88 -5.04 8.91
CA ASN A 5 -2.49 -6.39 8.51
C ASN A 5 -1.48 -6.37 7.36
N MET A 6 -1.67 -5.51 6.34
CA MET A 6 -0.70 -5.37 5.26
C MET A 6 0.68 -4.90 5.75
N PHE A 7 0.71 -3.98 6.69
CA PHE A 7 1.96 -3.52 7.31
C PHE A 7 2.62 -4.62 8.11
N TYR A 8 1.85 -5.39 8.87
CA TYR A 8 2.38 -6.52 9.62
C TYR A 8 2.96 -7.59 8.70
N ASP A 9 2.23 -8.00 7.67
CA ASP A 9 2.66 -8.98 6.67
C ASP A 9 3.94 -8.52 5.95
N LEU A 10 4.05 -7.22 5.62
CA LEU A 10 5.25 -6.66 5.02
C LEU A 10 6.46 -6.77 5.98
N CYS A 11 6.27 -6.46 7.26
CA CYS A 11 7.31 -6.58 8.26
C CYS A 11 7.72 -8.05 8.46
N GLU A 12 6.75 -8.96 8.58
CA GLU A 12 6.98 -10.40 8.74
C GLU A 12 7.77 -10.96 7.55
N ASN A 13 7.35 -10.68 6.33
CA ASN A 13 8.04 -11.12 5.11
C ASN A 13 9.47 -10.57 5.02
N THR A 14 9.65 -9.29 5.38
CA THR A 14 10.98 -8.65 5.36
C THR A 14 11.90 -9.30 6.39
N VAL A 15 11.41 -9.45 7.62
CA VAL A 15 12.17 -10.10 8.69
C VAL A 15 12.48 -11.57 8.34
N ALA A 16 11.50 -12.33 7.84
CA ALA A 16 11.71 -13.73 7.46
C ALA A 16 12.78 -13.89 6.37
N THR A 17 12.82 -12.95 5.43
CA THR A 17 13.80 -12.96 4.33
C THR A 17 15.21 -12.64 4.82
N TYR A 18 15.37 -11.68 5.72
CA TYR A 18 16.66 -11.12 6.12
C TYR A 18 17.12 -11.53 7.53
N ALA A 19 16.35 -12.32 8.29
CA ALA A 19 16.72 -12.76 9.65
C ALA A 19 18.04 -13.53 9.74
N LYS A 20 18.51 -14.10 8.63
CA LYS A 20 19.78 -14.85 8.54
C LYS A 20 20.87 -14.10 7.77
N ALA A 21 20.56 -12.91 7.26
CA ALA A 21 21.50 -12.07 6.54
C ALA A 21 22.46 -11.35 7.54
N PRO A 22 23.57 -10.76 7.06
CA PRO A 22 24.36 -9.84 7.86
C PRO A 22 23.50 -8.69 8.38
N PHE A 23 23.74 -8.23 9.62
CA PHE A 23 22.94 -7.17 10.25
C PHE A 23 22.86 -5.89 9.41
N GLN A 24 23.95 -5.50 8.76
CA GLN A 24 23.98 -4.33 7.87
C GLN A 24 23.02 -4.45 6.67
N GLU A 25 22.89 -5.65 6.11
CA GLU A 25 21.97 -5.90 5.02
C GLU A 25 20.52 -5.84 5.52
N PHE A 26 20.22 -6.43 6.66
CA PHE A 26 18.92 -6.32 7.32
C PHE A 26 18.55 -4.85 7.58
N GLU A 27 19.46 -4.08 8.18
CA GLU A 27 19.26 -2.65 8.50
C GLU A 27 18.95 -1.82 7.23
N MET A 28 19.72 -2.05 6.16
CA MET A 28 19.50 -1.38 4.87
C MET A 28 18.15 -1.72 4.26
N GLU A 29 17.73 -2.98 4.32
CA GLU A 29 16.44 -3.40 3.77
C GLU A 29 15.25 -2.90 4.60
N ILE A 30 15.35 -2.87 5.93
CA ILE A 30 14.36 -2.22 6.80
C ILE A 30 14.21 -0.74 6.42
N LEU A 31 15.31 -0.02 6.28
CA LEU A 31 15.28 1.38 5.88
C LEU A 31 14.68 1.57 4.47
N ARG A 32 15.05 0.72 3.53
CA ARG A 32 14.59 0.81 2.12
C ARG A 32 13.11 0.47 1.96
N LEU A 33 12.65 -0.60 2.60
CA LEU A 33 11.28 -1.11 2.41
C LEU A 33 10.26 -0.45 3.35
N LEU A 34 10.66 -0.23 4.61
CA LEU A 34 9.73 0.26 5.64
C LEU A 34 9.94 1.76 5.96
N GLY A 35 11.05 2.33 5.51
CA GLY A 35 11.37 3.75 5.73
C GLY A 35 11.61 4.11 7.20
N VAL A 36 12.12 3.16 7.98
CA VAL A 36 12.51 3.32 9.39
C VAL A 36 13.92 2.78 9.62
N GLU A 37 14.62 3.33 10.60
CA GLU A 37 15.86 2.77 11.08
C GLU A 37 15.59 1.46 11.84
N SER A 38 16.59 0.56 11.88
CA SER A 38 16.44 -0.69 12.62
C SER A 38 16.16 -0.42 14.11
N PRO A 39 15.06 -0.99 14.66
CA PRO A 39 14.70 -0.79 16.07
C PRO A 39 15.52 -1.66 17.03
N VAL A 40 16.45 -2.46 16.51
CA VAL A 40 17.28 -3.38 17.27
C VAL A 40 18.75 -3.17 16.96
N SER A 41 19.59 -3.41 17.95
CA SER A 41 21.04 -3.47 17.79
C SER A 41 21.49 -4.79 17.16
N GLU A 42 22.73 -4.85 16.66
CA GLU A 42 23.31 -6.09 16.11
C GLU A 42 23.29 -7.27 17.10
N ALA A 43 23.51 -6.99 18.38
CA ALA A 43 23.49 -8.02 19.44
C ALA A 43 22.05 -8.57 19.62
N GLU A 44 21.07 -7.70 19.72
CA GLU A 44 19.65 -8.11 19.83
C GLU A 44 19.19 -8.86 18.59
N PHE A 45 19.61 -8.43 17.40
CA PHE A 45 19.26 -9.10 16.14
C PHE A 45 19.75 -10.57 16.11
N ARG A 46 20.92 -10.85 16.67
CA ARG A 46 21.47 -12.21 16.73
C ARG A 46 20.78 -13.12 17.74
N ASP A 47 20.30 -12.55 18.83
CA ASP A 47 19.75 -13.31 19.97
C ASP A 47 18.22 -13.43 19.90
N MET A 48 17.56 -12.57 19.15
CA MET A 48 16.10 -12.49 19.10
C MET A 48 15.51 -13.49 18.13
N ASN A 49 14.37 -14.08 18.50
CA ASN A 49 13.61 -14.91 17.57
C ASN A 49 12.90 -14.03 16.51
N THR A 50 12.53 -14.66 15.41
CA THR A 50 11.93 -13.97 14.26
C THR A 50 10.62 -13.26 14.62
N GLN A 51 9.80 -13.84 15.49
CA GLN A 51 8.51 -13.26 15.88
C GLN A 51 8.70 -11.97 16.68
N ASP A 52 9.53 -11.98 17.72
CA ASP A 52 9.80 -10.81 18.54
C ASP A 52 10.48 -9.70 17.72
N LEU A 53 11.34 -10.09 16.76
CA LEU A 53 11.96 -9.16 15.82
C LEU A 53 10.92 -8.52 14.92
N THR A 54 9.97 -9.29 14.38
CA THR A 54 8.84 -8.79 13.58
C THR A 54 8.01 -7.79 14.37
N GLU A 55 7.66 -8.09 15.60
CA GLU A 55 6.86 -7.19 16.45
C GLU A 55 7.58 -5.87 16.73
N LYS A 56 8.89 -5.90 17.00
CA LYS A 56 9.68 -4.67 17.19
C LYS A 56 9.74 -3.83 15.91
N VAL A 57 9.98 -4.46 14.77
CA VAL A 57 10.04 -3.79 13.47
C VAL A 57 8.68 -3.18 13.13
N TYR A 58 7.59 -3.95 13.30
CA TYR A 58 6.23 -3.47 13.08
C TYR A 58 5.88 -2.28 13.98
N SER A 59 6.17 -2.37 15.27
CA SER A 59 5.90 -1.28 16.21
C SER A 59 6.63 0.00 15.82
N SER A 60 7.91 -0.10 15.48
CA SER A 60 8.72 1.04 15.03
C SER A 60 8.18 1.66 13.75
N MET A 61 7.82 0.83 12.77
CA MET A 61 7.23 1.28 11.52
C MET A 61 5.88 1.96 11.76
N ARG A 62 5.01 1.36 12.58
CA ARG A 62 3.69 1.90 12.91
C ARG A 62 3.80 3.26 13.60
N GLU A 63 4.65 3.40 14.60
CA GLU A 63 4.89 4.68 15.26
C GLU A 63 5.44 5.75 14.30
N SER A 64 6.34 5.36 13.40
CA SER A 64 6.85 6.28 12.39
C SER A 64 5.77 6.74 11.42
N TYR A 65 4.89 5.82 11.01
CA TYR A 65 3.75 6.13 10.15
C TYR A 65 2.77 7.08 10.84
N ASP A 66 2.37 6.79 12.08
CA ASP A 66 1.46 7.61 12.85
C ASP A 66 2.01 9.03 13.06
N ARG A 67 3.31 9.16 13.37
CA ARG A 67 3.97 10.48 13.46
C ARG A 67 3.92 11.26 12.14
N LYS A 68 4.08 10.58 10.99
CA LYS A 68 3.96 11.20 9.66
C LYS A 68 2.52 11.67 9.41
N CYS A 69 1.53 10.84 9.72
CA CYS A 69 0.10 11.18 9.62
C CYS A 69 -0.27 12.39 10.48
N ASP A 70 0.16 12.41 11.74
CA ASP A 70 -0.05 13.54 12.65
C ASP A 70 0.62 14.83 12.16
N LYS A 71 1.82 14.72 11.59
CA LYS A 71 2.51 15.87 11.00
C LYS A 71 1.72 16.44 9.82
N ILE A 72 1.24 15.58 8.92
CA ILE A 72 0.42 15.98 7.77
C ILE A 72 -0.86 16.66 8.26
N ALA A 73 -1.55 16.08 9.23
CA ALA A 73 -2.77 16.66 9.80
C ALA A 73 -2.52 18.06 10.36
N ARG A 74 -1.49 18.23 11.19
CA ARG A 74 -1.14 19.56 11.78
C ARG A 74 -0.77 20.59 10.72
N MET A 75 -0.10 20.19 9.65
CA MET A 75 0.28 21.10 8.56
C MET A 75 -0.93 21.52 7.71
N ALA A 76 -1.86 20.60 7.47
CA ALA A 76 -3.02 20.83 6.62
C ALA A 76 -4.17 21.55 7.34
N TYR A 77 -4.34 21.31 8.66
CA TYR A 77 -5.51 21.76 9.41
C TYR A 77 -5.73 23.29 9.41
N PRO A 78 -4.73 24.17 9.52
CA PRO A 78 -4.96 25.61 9.46
C PRO A 78 -5.65 26.03 8.15
N GLN A 79 -5.28 25.43 7.03
CA GLN A 79 -5.91 25.71 5.74
C GLN A 79 -7.30 25.12 5.64
N VAL A 80 -7.51 23.88 6.13
CA VAL A 80 -8.83 23.24 6.22
C VAL A 80 -9.77 24.11 7.02
N LYS A 81 -9.33 24.55 8.20
CA LYS A 81 -10.10 25.41 9.10
C LYS A 81 -10.50 26.73 8.41
N HIS A 82 -9.54 27.40 7.80
CA HIS A 82 -9.81 28.63 7.09
C HIS A 82 -10.85 28.46 5.98
N VAL A 83 -10.70 27.45 5.13
CA VAL A 83 -11.65 27.19 4.03
C VAL A 83 -13.02 26.78 4.57
N PHE A 84 -13.08 25.98 5.63
CA PHE A 84 -14.35 25.58 6.24
C PHE A 84 -15.11 26.79 6.84
N GLU A 85 -14.44 27.63 7.60
CA GLU A 85 -15.06 28.79 8.28
C GLU A 85 -15.49 29.90 7.28
N THR A 86 -14.78 30.04 6.16
CA THR A 86 -15.06 31.13 5.19
C THR A 86 -15.86 30.69 3.98
N MET A 87 -15.76 29.43 3.56
CA MET A 87 -16.25 28.98 2.23
C MET A 87 -17.02 27.66 2.29
N SER A 88 -17.42 27.15 3.46
CA SER A 88 -18.11 25.84 3.59
C SER A 88 -19.47 25.79 2.85
N GLN A 89 -20.10 26.93 2.59
CA GLN A 89 -21.32 26.99 1.81
C GLN A 89 -21.08 26.80 0.30
N GLN A 90 -19.87 27.11 -0.18
CA GLN A 90 -19.51 27.03 -1.60
C GLN A 90 -18.79 25.72 -1.95
N TYR A 91 -17.98 25.21 -1.05
CA TYR A 91 -17.12 24.05 -1.29
C TYR A 91 -17.44 22.91 -0.31
N LYS A 92 -17.74 21.74 -0.87
CA LYS A 92 -17.92 20.49 -0.09
C LYS A 92 -16.62 19.70 0.06
N ASN A 93 -15.67 19.93 -0.83
CA ASN A 93 -14.40 19.22 -0.86
C ASN A 93 -13.24 20.21 -0.91
N ILE A 94 -12.10 19.78 -0.36
CA ILE A 94 -10.81 20.45 -0.47
C ILE A 94 -9.83 19.54 -1.20
N VAL A 95 -8.95 20.12 -2.03
CA VAL A 95 -7.98 19.38 -2.82
C VAL A 95 -6.57 19.62 -2.27
N PHE A 96 -5.87 18.52 -1.97
CA PHE A 96 -4.47 18.55 -1.57
C PHE A 96 -3.62 18.02 -2.73
N PRO A 97 -2.72 18.83 -3.30
CA PRO A 97 -1.73 18.34 -4.24
C PRO A 97 -0.63 17.59 -3.46
N LEU A 98 -0.40 16.35 -3.82
CA LEU A 98 0.66 15.52 -3.26
C LEU A 98 1.68 15.21 -4.35
N THR A 99 2.95 15.23 -4.01
CA THR A 99 4.03 14.85 -4.93
C THR A 99 5.17 14.18 -4.18
N ASP A 100 5.77 13.16 -4.80
CA ASP A 100 7.01 12.52 -4.38
C ASP A 100 8.23 13.03 -5.20
N GLY A 101 8.01 14.09 -6.01
CA GLY A 101 9.01 14.62 -6.92
C GLY A 101 9.04 13.94 -8.31
N ARG A 102 8.38 12.81 -8.47
CA ARG A 102 8.25 12.05 -9.74
C ARG A 102 6.80 11.94 -10.18
N ARG A 103 5.90 11.74 -9.25
CA ARG A 103 4.45 11.60 -9.48
C ARG A 103 3.71 12.73 -8.79
N GLN A 104 2.63 13.18 -9.40
CA GLN A 104 1.71 14.13 -8.80
C GLN A 104 0.36 13.44 -8.63
N MET A 105 -0.25 13.62 -7.47
CA MET A 105 -1.59 13.13 -7.14
C MET A 105 -2.41 14.28 -6.57
N GLN A 106 -3.68 14.33 -6.91
CA GLN A 106 -4.63 15.22 -6.26
C GLN A 106 -5.52 14.41 -5.33
N LEU A 107 -5.46 14.75 -4.05
CA LEU A 107 -6.27 14.12 -3.02
C LEU A 107 -7.49 14.99 -2.77
N ILE A 108 -8.67 14.50 -3.13
CA ILE A 108 -9.95 15.16 -2.91
C ILE A 108 -10.51 14.66 -1.59
N VAL A 109 -10.63 15.55 -0.61
CA VAL A 109 -11.07 15.23 0.76
C VAL A 109 -12.35 15.99 1.06
N ASN A 110 -13.32 15.34 1.74
CA ASN A 110 -14.51 16.02 2.21
C ASN A 110 -14.11 17.10 3.25
N LEU A 111 -14.55 18.32 3.03
CA LEU A 111 -14.13 19.48 3.82
C LEU A 111 -14.64 19.42 5.26
N GLU A 112 -15.86 18.94 5.46
CA GLU A 112 -16.47 18.80 6.79
C GLU A 112 -15.76 17.70 7.60
N GLU A 113 -15.51 16.53 7.00
CA GLU A 113 -14.75 15.45 7.64
C GLU A 113 -13.31 15.89 7.98
N ALA A 114 -12.67 16.64 7.09
CA ALA A 114 -11.33 17.15 7.33
C ALA A 114 -11.31 18.16 8.49
N TYR A 115 -12.33 19.01 8.61
CA TYR A 115 -12.47 19.95 9.70
C TYR A 115 -12.73 19.25 11.04
N GLN A 116 -13.73 18.34 11.08
CA GLN A 116 -14.11 17.61 12.29
C GLN A 116 -13.00 16.70 12.83
N SER A 117 -12.21 16.13 11.94
CA SER A 117 -11.08 15.25 12.32
C SER A 117 -9.77 16.01 12.57
N GLU A 118 -9.78 17.35 12.53
CA GLU A 118 -8.58 18.19 12.63
C GLU A 118 -7.49 17.77 11.60
N GLY A 119 -7.91 17.39 10.38
CA GLY A 119 -7.04 16.96 9.31
C GLY A 119 -6.61 15.48 9.33
N ARG A 120 -6.95 14.71 10.37
CA ARG A 120 -6.52 13.30 10.49
C ARG A 120 -7.10 12.39 9.41
N VAL A 121 -8.28 12.72 8.90
CA VAL A 121 -8.90 11.96 7.81
C VAL A 121 -8.11 12.02 6.50
N ILE A 122 -7.23 13.01 6.31
CA ILE A 122 -6.43 13.18 5.09
C ILE A 122 -5.58 11.93 4.81
N SER A 123 -4.97 11.34 5.83
CA SER A 123 -4.18 10.10 5.69
C SER A 123 -5.04 8.93 5.20
N LYS A 124 -6.26 8.78 5.72
CA LYS A 124 -7.20 7.73 5.27
C LYS A 124 -7.61 7.91 3.81
N TYR A 125 -7.84 9.14 3.38
CA TYR A 125 -8.10 9.44 1.97
C TYR A 125 -6.88 9.13 1.10
N PHE A 126 -5.67 9.42 1.57
CA PHE A 126 -4.43 9.06 0.87
C PHE A 126 -4.29 7.55 0.74
N GLU A 127 -4.38 6.80 1.82
CA GLU A 127 -4.35 5.33 1.84
C GLU A 127 -5.33 4.73 0.84
N ARG A 128 -6.59 5.18 0.90
CA ARG A 128 -7.64 4.75 -0.01
C ARG A 128 -7.30 5.02 -1.48
N ASN A 129 -6.79 6.21 -1.79
CA ASN A 129 -6.43 6.55 -3.17
C ASN A 129 -5.27 5.72 -3.70
N VAL A 130 -4.24 5.48 -2.88
CA VAL A 130 -3.10 4.62 -3.26
C VAL A 130 -3.56 3.20 -3.52
N LEU A 131 -4.37 2.62 -2.63
CA LEU A 131 -4.92 1.28 -2.80
C LEU A 131 -5.80 1.16 -4.06
N LEU A 132 -6.69 2.11 -4.27
CA LEU A 132 -7.56 2.11 -5.45
C LEU A 132 -6.75 2.24 -6.75
N SER A 133 -5.71 3.09 -6.75
CA SER A 133 -4.81 3.21 -7.91
C SER A 133 -4.08 1.90 -8.20
N LYS A 134 -3.58 1.22 -7.16
CA LYS A 134 -2.91 -0.08 -7.31
C LYS A 134 -3.85 -1.15 -7.83
N ILE A 135 -5.07 -1.24 -7.27
CA ILE A 135 -6.10 -2.16 -7.73
C ILE A 135 -6.45 -1.91 -9.21
N ASP A 136 -6.61 -0.65 -9.60
CA ASP A 136 -6.94 -0.27 -10.97
C ASP A 136 -5.83 -0.66 -11.97
N ASP A 137 -4.57 -0.44 -11.60
CA ASP A 137 -3.42 -0.81 -12.43
C ASP A 137 -3.32 -2.34 -12.60
N GLU A 138 -3.44 -3.12 -11.51
CA GLU A 138 -3.40 -4.59 -11.58
C GLU A 138 -4.62 -5.16 -12.31
N TRP A 139 -5.79 -4.53 -12.15
CA TRP A 139 -6.98 -4.93 -12.89
C TRP A 139 -6.86 -4.70 -14.39
N LYS A 140 -6.30 -3.57 -14.81
CA LYS A 140 -6.03 -3.30 -16.22
C LYS A 140 -5.07 -4.32 -16.84
N GLU A 141 -4.02 -4.67 -16.11
CA GLU A 141 -3.09 -5.69 -16.56
C GLU A 141 -3.75 -7.07 -16.64
N HIS A 142 -4.52 -7.44 -15.62
CA HIS A 142 -5.31 -8.68 -15.65
C HIS A 142 -6.25 -8.76 -16.86
N LEU A 143 -6.93 -7.68 -17.22
CA LEU A 143 -7.79 -7.65 -18.41
C LEU A 143 -7.00 -7.91 -19.70
N ARG A 144 -5.77 -7.38 -19.81
CA ARG A 144 -4.89 -7.66 -20.95
C ARG A 144 -4.47 -9.14 -21.00
N GLU A 145 -4.02 -9.68 -19.85
CA GLU A 145 -3.69 -11.09 -19.72
C GLU A 145 -4.88 -12.00 -20.11
N MET A 146 -6.10 -11.62 -19.74
CA MET A 146 -7.33 -12.34 -20.11
C MET A 146 -7.64 -12.29 -21.61
N ASP A 147 -7.41 -11.15 -22.28
CA ASP A 147 -7.58 -11.01 -23.72
C ASP A 147 -6.55 -11.85 -24.50
N ASP A 148 -5.32 -11.89 -24.01
CA ASP A 148 -4.25 -12.73 -24.57
C ASP A 148 -4.58 -14.23 -24.41
N LEU A 149 -5.03 -14.64 -23.21
CA LEU A 149 -5.50 -15.99 -22.95
C LEU A 149 -6.65 -16.39 -23.89
N ARG A 150 -7.64 -15.51 -24.06
CA ARG A 150 -8.77 -15.75 -24.96
C ARG A 150 -8.32 -15.96 -26.40
N SER A 151 -7.30 -15.24 -26.83
CA SER A 151 -6.73 -15.36 -28.16
C SER A 151 -5.91 -16.66 -28.32
N ALA A 152 -5.13 -17.02 -27.30
CA ALA A 152 -4.34 -18.26 -27.27
C ALA A 152 -5.23 -19.51 -27.30
N VAL A 153 -6.29 -19.54 -26.49
CA VAL A 153 -7.23 -20.68 -26.42
C VAL A 153 -7.97 -20.89 -27.75
N ARG A 154 -8.27 -19.84 -28.49
CA ARG A 154 -8.85 -19.96 -29.85
C ARG A 154 -7.91 -20.68 -30.82
N ASN A 155 -6.60 -20.46 -30.67
CA ASN A 155 -5.60 -21.09 -31.53
C ASN A 155 -5.25 -22.53 -31.08
N ALA A 156 -5.50 -22.87 -29.79
CA ALA A 156 -5.22 -24.21 -29.22
C ALA A 156 -6.22 -25.30 -29.63
N GLN A 157 -7.25 -24.98 -30.40
CA GLN A 157 -8.22 -25.97 -30.94
C GLN A 157 -7.56 -27.09 -31.74
N TYR A 158 -6.31 -26.92 -32.16
CA TYR A 158 -5.54 -27.95 -32.92
C TYR A 158 -4.91 -29.02 -32.01
N GLU A 159 -4.93 -28.88 -30.67
CA GLU A 159 -4.19 -29.79 -29.75
C GLU A 159 -5.09 -30.83 -29.03
N GLN A 160 -6.32 -31.08 -29.47
CA GLN A 160 -7.25 -32.08 -28.92
C GLN A 160 -7.62 -31.86 -27.42
N LYS A 161 -7.38 -30.67 -26.85
CA LYS A 161 -7.81 -30.30 -25.52
C LYS A 161 -9.09 -29.48 -25.58
N ASP A 162 -9.96 -29.63 -24.58
CA ASP A 162 -11.16 -28.81 -24.48
C ASP A 162 -10.80 -27.34 -24.18
N PRO A 163 -11.02 -26.41 -25.13
CA PRO A 163 -10.66 -25.01 -24.95
C PRO A 163 -11.32 -24.34 -23.74
N LEU A 164 -12.53 -24.79 -23.36
CA LEU A 164 -13.26 -24.26 -22.23
C LEU A 164 -12.62 -24.63 -20.90
N VAL A 165 -12.11 -25.86 -20.80
CA VAL A 165 -11.40 -26.31 -19.59
C VAL A 165 -10.08 -25.55 -19.43
N ILE A 166 -9.32 -25.40 -20.52
CA ILE A 166 -8.07 -24.61 -20.50
C ILE A 166 -8.37 -23.19 -20.05
N TYR A 167 -9.34 -22.54 -20.70
CA TYR A 167 -9.71 -21.16 -20.35
C TYR A 167 -10.08 -21.00 -18.88
N LYS A 168 -10.87 -21.90 -18.31
CA LYS A 168 -11.26 -21.85 -16.90
C LYS A 168 -10.08 -21.99 -15.94
N LEU A 169 -9.18 -22.92 -16.20
CA LEU A 169 -8.02 -23.17 -15.34
C LEU A 169 -7.05 -21.98 -15.40
N GLU A 170 -6.70 -21.54 -16.60
CA GLU A 170 -5.77 -20.45 -16.80
C GLU A 170 -6.30 -19.10 -16.32
N SER A 171 -7.58 -18.81 -16.55
CA SER A 171 -8.21 -17.58 -16.04
C SER A 171 -8.23 -17.52 -14.50
N TYR A 172 -8.44 -18.66 -13.84
CA TYR A 172 -8.34 -18.73 -12.38
C TYR A 172 -6.92 -18.44 -11.89
N GLU A 173 -5.91 -19.01 -12.54
CA GLU A 173 -4.50 -18.74 -12.19
C GLU A 173 -4.11 -17.28 -12.43
N LEU A 174 -4.53 -16.68 -13.54
CA LEU A 174 -4.30 -15.26 -13.83
C LEU A 174 -4.95 -14.37 -12.75
N PHE A 175 -6.20 -14.66 -12.37
CA PHE A 175 -6.87 -13.92 -11.32
C PHE A 175 -6.17 -14.05 -9.96
N ARG A 176 -5.76 -15.29 -9.59
CA ARG A 176 -5.01 -15.54 -8.36
C ARG A 176 -3.67 -14.78 -8.35
N ASN A 177 -2.97 -14.78 -9.46
CA ASN A 177 -1.70 -14.04 -9.61
C ASN A 177 -1.91 -12.53 -9.50
N MET A 178 -2.99 -11.99 -10.07
CA MET A 178 -3.37 -10.58 -9.86
C MET A 178 -3.59 -10.27 -8.38
N LEU A 179 -4.35 -11.11 -7.66
CA LEU A 179 -4.57 -10.92 -6.22
C LEU A 179 -3.27 -10.97 -5.41
N ASN A 180 -2.32 -11.80 -5.79
CA ASN A 180 -1.01 -11.89 -5.12
C ASN A 180 -0.10 -10.67 -5.39
N ARG A 181 -0.37 -9.90 -6.46
CA ARG A 181 0.36 -8.65 -6.78
C ARG A 181 -0.24 -7.42 -6.10
N LEU A 182 -1.47 -7.51 -5.60
CA LEU A 182 -2.12 -6.46 -4.81
C LEU A 182 -1.58 -6.37 -3.40
#